data_adb9cbe83472b2cbd0328f4a66565ef1
#
_entry.id   adb9cbe83472b2cbd0328f4a66565ef1
#
_cell.length_a   1.000
_cell.length_b   1.000
_cell.length_c   1.000
_cell.angle_alpha   90.00
_cell.angle_beta   90.00
_cell.angle_gamma   90.00
#
_symmetry.space_group_name_H-M   'P 1'
#
loop_
_entity.id
_entity.type
_entity.pdbx_description
1 polymer ?
#
loop_
_entity_poly.entity_id
_entity_poly.type
_entity_poly.pdbx_seq_one_letter_code
_entity_poly.pdbx_strand_id
1 'polypeptide(L)'
;MKLTPARICQLIFLALFLILFVQTEYRGRDEINAAVNAFFRVDPLVLFSYLLAAKSWSWLLLPAVLMVVATLLLGRFFCGWICPLGTILDLLTARIRKTAPIRALKGNTKYWLLLPLLSASLFNLNLSGLLDPIAILLRGLTFLLYPLLGLAAREGWVSLYHTIGERRDALAPAYNLIRDNLLPFRDTIYPLAFLSAAILLGIIALERFETRNWCRNLCPLGTLLGWLARFSIFSRVPATLCGDCGQCRELCPTGFDRDVLLKEECILCMECRQGCPHGRISFRPSAGLKGVGPLLPERRILLGGLAGGLLLAVPARFRNPEKESRLLRPPGVRSEDEFLKRCVRCGECMKVCLKSALYPASYQAGLEGIYTPLVIPRLGYCEYNCTLCGQVCPTGAIPALPVEAKRREVIGKAVFDKNHCLPFARKIDCIVCEEHCPIPEKAIRSREVTVMGLDGLSKVVKEPYLVEEICNGCGICENVCPLETKAGIEVFAVKNRTPIPPQSAGQEEKPFSAYP
;
A
#
# COMPACT_ATOMS: atom_id res chain seq x y z
N MET A 1 14.21 14.22 -27.30
CA MET A 1 13.38 12.99 -27.06
C MET A 1 12.13 13.10 -27.93
N LYS A 2 11.96 12.25 -28.95
CA LYS A 2 10.77 12.32 -29.83
C LYS A 2 9.53 11.86 -29.06
N LEU A 3 8.44 12.63 -29.13
CA LEU A 3 7.16 12.31 -28.52
C LEU A 3 6.49 11.19 -29.33
N THR A 4 6.62 9.95 -28.86
CA THR A 4 5.92 8.80 -29.43
C THR A 4 4.51 8.69 -28.81
N PRO A 5 3.51 8.09 -29.47
CA PRO A 5 2.19 7.86 -28.88
C PRO A 5 2.26 7.11 -27.54
N ALA A 6 3.15 6.13 -27.42
CA ALA A 6 3.38 5.40 -26.18
C ALA A 6 3.87 6.32 -25.05
N ARG A 7 4.78 7.25 -25.34
CA ARG A 7 5.28 8.21 -24.34
C ARG A 7 4.22 9.21 -23.89
N ILE A 8 3.37 9.65 -24.80
CA ILE A 8 2.22 10.51 -24.44
C ILE A 8 1.30 9.76 -23.48
N CYS A 9 0.93 8.52 -23.79
CA CYS A 9 0.12 7.70 -22.91
C CYS A 9 0.80 7.44 -21.55
N GLN A 10 2.10 7.15 -21.53
CA GLN A 10 2.88 7.00 -20.30
C GLN A 10 2.78 8.23 -19.40
N LEU A 11 2.95 9.43 -19.97
CA LEU A 11 2.87 10.68 -19.23
C LEU A 11 1.44 10.95 -18.72
N ILE A 12 0.43 10.65 -19.52
CA ILE A 12 -0.97 10.77 -19.12
C ILE A 12 -1.28 9.83 -17.94
N PHE A 13 -0.87 8.54 -18.02
CA PHE A 13 -1.10 7.60 -16.93
C PHE A 13 -0.28 7.89 -15.68
N LEU A 14 0.95 8.42 -15.83
CA LEU A 14 1.73 8.89 -14.69
C LEU A 14 1.08 10.10 -14.03
N ALA A 15 0.61 11.07 -14.81
CA ALA A 15 -0.13 12.22 -14.29
C ALA A 15 -1.43 11.78 -13.59
N LEU A 16 -2.19 10.86 -14.20
CA LEU A 16 -3.38 10.28 -13.60
C LEU A 16 -3.06 9.58 -12.26
N PHE A 17 -1.98 8.77 -12.22
CA PHE A 17 -1.54 8.12 -10.98
C PHE A 17 -1.21 9.15 -9.89
N LEU A 18 -0.46 10.21 -10.23
CA LEU A 18 -0.11 11.26 -9.27
C LEU A 18 -1.33 12.07 -8.81
N ILE A 19 -2.25 12.37 -9.71
CA ILE A 19 -3.52 13.06 -9.36
C ILE A 19 -4.33 12.18 -8.41
N LEU A 20 -4.54 10.90 -8.74
CA LEU A 20 -5.26 9.96 -7.89
C LEU A 20 -4.53 9.76 -6.55
N PHE A 21 -3.20 9.71 -6.56
CA PHE A 21 -2.39 9.62 -5.34
C PHE A 21 -2.64 10.81 -4.42
N VAL A 22 -2.64 12.04 -4.95
CA VAL A 22 -2.90 13.25 -4.18
C VAL A 22 -4.37 13.32 -3.72
N GLN A 23 -5.32 12.85 -4.53
CA GLN A 23 -6.74 12.79 -4.17
C GLN A 23 -7.06 11.69 -3.14
N THR A 24 -6.23 10.66 -3.04
CA THR A 24 -6.36 9.59 -2.04
C THR A 24 -5.91 10.09 -0.67
N GLU A 25 -6.63 11.07 -0.13
CA GLU A 25 -6.35 11.67 1.17
C GLU A 25 -7.62 12.28 1.76
N TYR A 26 -7.67 12.37 3.10
CA TYR A 26 -8.76 13.06 3.77
C TYR A 26 -8.71 14.58 3.48
N ARG A 27 -9.80 15.13 2.99
CA ARG A 27 -9.95 16.56 2.66
C ARG A 27 -11.23 17.16 3.24
N GLY A 28 -11.55 16.82 4.49
CA GLY A 28 -12.75 17.32 5.15
C GLY A 28 -14.04 16.57 4.74
N ARG A 29 -13.95 15.50 3.94
CA ARG A 29 -15.08 14.63 3.57
C ARG A 29 -14.75 13.19 3.92
N ASP A 30 -15.72 12.47 4.47
CA ASP A 30 -15.57 11.06 4.84
C ASP A 30 -15.76 10.09 3.66
N GLU A 31 -15.80 10.60 2.44
CA GLU A 31 -15.89 9.82 1.21
C GLU A 31 -14.74 10.14 0.26
N ILE A 32 -14.17 9.09 -0.32
CA ILE A 32 -13.13 9.18 -1.35
C ILE A 32 -13.72 8.72 -2.67
N ASN A 33 -14.03 9.67 -3.55
CA ASN A 33 -14.65 9.39 -4.85
C ASN A 33 -13.66 8.76 -5.85
N ALA A 34 -12.37 9.09 -5.77
CA ALA A 34 -11.34 8.60 -6.66
C ALA A 34 -10.06 8.31 -5.87
N ALA A 35 -9.56 7.09 -5.98
CA ALA A 35 -8.38 6.64 -5.25
C ALA A 35 -7.39 5.95 -6.18
N VAL A 36 -6.12 5.98 -5.79
CA VAL A 36 -5.03 5.33 -6.52
C VAL A 36 -5.17 3.80 -6.54
N ASN A 37 -6.05 3.22 -5.70
CA ASN A 37 -6.39 1.80 -5.70
C ASN A 37 -6.87 1.25 -7.05
N ALA A 38 -7.35 2.13 -7.96
CA ALA A 38 -7.72 1.75 -9.32
C ALA A 38 -6.56 1.05 -10.06
N PHE A 39 -5.31 1.48 -9.84
CA PHE A 39 -4.14 0.84 -10.43
C PHE A 39 -3.89 -0.58 -9.90
N PHE A 40 -4.21 -0.87 -8.63
CA PHE A 40 -4.14 -2.23 -8.07
C PHE A 40 -5.28 -3.13 -8.54
N ARG A 41 -6.45 -2.54 -8.80
CA ARG A 41 -7.61 -3.28 -9.32
C ARG A 41 -7.42 -3.72 -10.76
N VAL A 42 -6.55 -3.06 -11.54
CA VAL A 42 -6.17 -3.48 -12.90
C VAL A 42 -4.93 -4.35 -12.95
N ASP A 43 -4.30 -4.66 -11.81
CA ASP A 43 -3.04 -5.40 -11.76
C ASP A 43 -3.25 -6.92 -11.79
N PRO A 44 -2.79 -7.63 -12.85
CA PRO A 44 -2.88 -9.09 -12.92
C PRO A 44 -2.10 -9.83 -11.82
N LEU A 45 -0.98 -9.28 -11.31
CA LEU A 45 -0.23 -9.95 -10.24
C LEU A 45 -1.04 -9.97 -8.95
N VAL A 46 -1.74 -8.87 -8.64
CA VAL A 46 -2.68 -8.78 -7.51
C VAL A 46 -3.81 -9.78 -7.68
N LEU A 47 -4.40 -9.88 -8.88
CA LEU A 47 -5.46 -10.83 -9.17
C LEU A 47 -5.02 -12.28 -8.94
N PHE A 48 -3.92 -12.72 -9.57
CA PHE A 48 -3.47 -14.11 -9.46
C PHE A 48 -3.05 -14.48 -8.04
N SER A 49 -2.31 -13.61 -7.36
CA SER A 49 -1.90 -13.85 -5.98
C SER A 49 -3.09 -13.89 -5.01
N TYR A 50 -4.09 -13.02 -5.21
CA TYR A 50 -5.33 -13.03 -4.44
C TYR A 50 -6.12 -14.32 -4.65
N LEU A 51 -6.36 -14.75 -5.90
CA LEU A 51 -7.10 -15.96 -6.21
C LEU A 51 -6.42 -17.21 -5.62
N LEU A 52 -5.10 -17.29 -5.69
CA LEU A 52 -4.33 -18.40 -5.14
C LEU A 52 -4.34 -18.42 -3.62
N ALA A 53 -4.24 -17.25 -2.95
CA ALA A 53 -4.17 -17.17 -1.50
C ALA A 53 -5.54 -17.19 -0.82
N ALA A 54 -6.49 -16.40 -1.29
CA ALA A 54 -7.82 -16.28 -0.68
C ALA A 54 -8.80 -17.38 -1.16
N LYS A 55 -8.50 -18.02 -2.29
CA LYS A 55 -9.35 -19.07 -2.93
C LYS A 55 -10.82 -18.64 -3.09
N SER A 56 -11.03 -17.34 -3.27
CA SER A 56 -12.34 -16.72 -3.40
C SER A 56 -12.32 -15.67 -4.50
N TRP A 57 -13.49 -15.36 -5.06
CA TRP A 57 -13.62 -14.31 -6.06
C TRP A 57 -13.90 -12.95 -5.41
N SER A 58 -13.34 -11.88 -5.99
CA SER A 58 -13.67 -10.50 -5.63
C SER A 58 -14.01 -9.68 -6.87
N TRP A 59 -15.20 -9.11 -6.91
CA TRP A 59 -15.65 -8.24 -8.00
C TRP A 59 -14.78 -6.98 -8.16
N LEU A 60 -14.08 -6.57 -7.10
CA LEU A 60 -13.15 -5.45 -7.13
C LEU A 60 -11.99 -5.67 -8.11
N LEU A 61 -11.63 -6.93 -8.40
CA LEU A 61 -10.53 -7.32 -9.29
C LEU A 61 -10.98 -7.65 -10.72
N LEU A 62 -12.27 -7.41 -11.07
CA LEU A 62 -12.75 -7.58 -12.44
C LEU A 62 -11.93 -6.79 -13.48
N PRO A 63 -11.50 -5.54 -13.23
CA PRO A 63 -10.65 -4.81 -14.17
C PRO A 63 -9.30 -5.50 -14.45
N ALA A 64 -8.73 -6.25 -13.48
CA ALA A 64 -7.52 -7.03 -13.72
C ALA A 64 -7.75 -8.20 -14.71
N VAL A 65 -8.95 -8.81 -14.70
CA VAL A 65 -9.30 -9.82 -15.70
C VAL A 65 -9.33 -9.22 -17.09
N LEU A 66 -9.92 -8.02 -17.23
CA LEU A 66 -9.91 -7.30 -18.51
C LEU A 66 -8.47 -7.00 -18.96
N MET A 67 -7.58 -6.68 -18.02
CA MET A 67 -6.15 -6.46 -18.32
C MET A 67 -5.46 -7.75 -18.75
N VAL A 68 -5.78 -8.91 -18.18
CA VAL A 68 -5.30 -10.22 -18.62
C VAL A 68 -5.74 -10.49 -20.06
N VAL A 69 -7.02 -10.32 -20.36
CA VAL A 69 -7.58 -10.48 -21.71
C VAL A 69 -6.89 -9.53 -22.70
N ALA A 70 -6.76 -8.25 -22.33
CA ALA A 70 -6.06 -7.28 -23.17
C ALA A 70 -4.58 -7.67 -23.41
N THR A 71 -3.91 -8.28 -22.42
CA THR A 71 -2.54 -8.79 -22.57
C THR A 71 -2.48 -9.99 -23.52
N LEU A 72 -3.45 -10.88 -23.47
CA LEU A 72 -3.56 -12.02 -24.42
C LEU A 72 -3.84 -11.54 -25.85
N LEU A 73 -4.55 -10.43 -26.03
CA LEU A 73 -4.81 -9.86 -27.35
C LEU A 73 -3.62 -9.05 -27.87
N LEU A 74 -3.16 -8.09 -27.07
CA LEU A 74 -2.19 -7.07 -27.49
C LEU A 74 -0.74 -7.38 -27.10
N GLY A 75 -0.50 -8.26 -26.11
CA GLY A 75 0.83 -8.49 -25.56
C GLY A 75 1.13 -7.62 -24.32
N ARG A 76 2.39 -7.48 -23.95
CA ARG A 76 2.86 -6.81 -22.70
C ARG A 76 2.75 -5.27 -22.78
N PHE A 77 1.62 -4.75 -23.24
CA PHE A 77 1.44 -3.31 -23.43
C PHE A 77 1.37 -2.52 -22.11
N PHE A 78 0.83 -3.11 -21.03
CA PHE A 78 0.72 -2.44 -19.72
C PHE A 78 2.06 -1.84 -19.27
N CYS A 79 3.16 -2.61 -19.39
CA CYS A 79 4.49 -2.15 -18.99
C CYS A 79 5.03 -0.99 -19.83
N GLY A 80 4.58 -0.89 -21.09
CA GLY A 80 5.05 0.11 -22.03
C GLY A 80 4.19 1.37 -22.12
N TRP A 81 2.95 1.34 -21.59
CA TRP A 81 1.97 2.40 -21.81
C TRP A 81 1.33 2.92 -20.52
N ILE A 82 1.15 2.05 -19.50
CA ILE A 82 0.32 2.34 -18.33
C ILE A 82 1.15 2.40 -17.04
N CYS A 83 2.16 1.53 -16.89
CA CYS A 83 2.87 1.36 -15.63
C CYS A 83 3.58 2.65 -15.18
N PRO A 84 3.21 3.26 -14.03
CA PRO A 84 3.79 4.52 -13.57
C PRO A 84 5.27 4.39 -13.20
N LEU A 85 5.69 3.28 -12.56
CA LEU A 85 7.10 3.03 -12.25
C LEU A 85 7.92 2.90 -13.53
N GLY A 86 7.42 2.17 -14.55
CA GLY A 86 8.08 2.05 -15.85
C GLY A 86 8.29 3.40 -16.54
N THR A 87 7.33 4.30 -16.42
CA THR A 87 7.41 5.67 -16.97
C THR A 87 8.49 6.49 -16.24
N ILE A 88 8.53 6.42 -14.90
CA ILE A 88 9.57 7.11 -14.10
C ILE A 88 10.97 6.61 -14.50
N LEU A 89 11.14 5.29 -14.64
CA LEU A 89 12.43 4.72 -15.06
C LEU A 89 12.83 5.20 -16.46
N ASP A 90 11.91 5.27 -17.43
CA ASP A 90 12.21 5.80 -18.77
C ASP A 90 12.63 7.28 -18.73
N LEU A 91 11.99 8.10 -17.90
CA LEU A 91 12.35 9.52 -17.73
C LEU A 91 13.73 9.68 -17.10
N LEU A 92 14.08 8.85 -16.13
CA LEU A 92 15.36 8.89 -15.43
C LEU A 92 16.49 8.29 -16.26
N THR A 93 16.22 7.22 -17.03
CA THR A 93 17.20 6.54 -17.89
C THR A 93 17.92 7.49 -18.85
N ALA A 94 17.22 8.49 -19.39
CA ALA A 94 17.79 9.49 -20.30
C ALA A 94 18.91 10.33 -19.65
N ARG A 95 18.98 10.37 -18.31
CA ARG A 95 19.93 11.16 -17.52
C ARG A 95 21.02 10.31 -16.84
N ILE A 96 20.83 8.99 -16.77
CA ILE A 96 21.77 8.08 -16.09
C ILE A 96 22.78 7.55 -17.10
N ARG A 97 24.09 7.78 -16.82
CA ARG A 97 25.19 7.23 -17.62
C ARG A 97 25.26 5.71 -17.42
N LYS A 98 25.21 4.96 -18.52
CA LYS A 98 25.24 3.49 -18.50
C LYS A 98 26.66 2.96 -18.22
N THR A 99 26.71 1.86 -17.47
CA THR A 99 27.91 1.04 -17.28
C THR A 99 27.70 -0.34 -17.92
N ALA A 100 28.68 -1.24 -17.79
CA ALA A 100 28.56 -2.58 -18.35
C ALA A 100 27.39 -3.37 -17.69
N PRO A 101 26.63 -4.18 -18.45
CA PRO A 101 25.50 -4.95 -17.92
C PRO A 101 25.98 -6.00 -16.90
N ILE A 102 25.16 -6.22 -15.87
CA ILE A 102 25.40 -7.26 -14.87
C ILE A 102 25.05 -8.62 -15.48
N ARG A 103 26.04 -9.42 -15.84
CA ARG A 103 25.84 -10.75 -16.43
C ARG A 103 25.02 -11.70 -15.55
N ALA A 104 25.12 -11.56 -14.22
CA ALA A 104 24.42 -12.41 -13.25
C ALA A 104 22.89 -12.25 -13.28
N LEU A 105 22.35 -11.12 -13.76
CA LEU A 105 20.92 -10.86 -13.85
C LEU A 105 20.30 -11.25 -15.20
N LYS A 106 21.07 -11.85 -16.12
CA LYS A 106 20.58 -12.27 -17.43
C LYS A 106 19.83 -13.59 -17.37
N GLY A 107 18.74 -13.69 -18.11
CA GLY A 107 18.02 -14.93 -18.38
C GLY A 107 16.86 -15.20 -17.43
N ASN A 108 16.93 -16.26 -16.65
CA ASN A 108 15.80 -16.81 -15.89
C ASN A 108 15.57 -16.20 -14.51
N THR A 109 16.35 -15.19 -14.09
CA THR A 109 16.29 -14.58 -12.73
C THR A 109 14.88 -14.10 -12.37
N LYS A 110 14.15 -13.54 -13.33
CA LYS A 110 12.77 -13.05 -13.15
C LYS A 110 11.79 -14.15 -12.71
N TYR A 111 12.00 -15.40 -13.16
CA TYR A 111 11.15 -16.54 -12.76
C TYR A 111 11.46 -17.00 -11.33
N TRP A 112 12.70 -16.83 -10.85
CA TRP A 112 13.09 -17.12 -9.47
C TRP A 112 12.44 -16.18 -8.45
N LEU A 113 11.88 -15.05 -8.88
CA LEU A 113 11.09 -14.17 -8.03
C LEU A 113 9.58 -14.42 -8.18
N LEU A 114 9.09 -14.59 -9.40
CA LEU A 114 7.64 -14.79 -9.65
C LEU A 114 7.14 -16.12 -9.08
N LEU A 115 7.85 -17.24 -9.35
CA LEU A 115 7.37 -18.56 -8.97
C LEU A 115 7.28 -18.77 -7.46
N PRO A 116 8.28 -18.38 -6.62
CA PRO A 116 8.13 -18.47 -5.17
C PRO A 116 7.00 -17.59 -4.64
N LEU A 117 6.75 -16.39 -5.20
CA LEU A 117 5.63 -15.52 -4.78
C LEU A 117 4.27 -16.18 -5.05
N LEU A 118 4.08 -16.72 -6.26
CA LEU A 118 2.84 -17.41 -6.61
C LEU A 118 2.69 -18.73 -5.84
N SER A 119 3.78 -19.46 -5.65
CA SER A 119 3.80 -20.68 -4.84
C SER A 119 3.49 -20.39 -3.37
N ALA A 120 4.07 -19.36 -2.77
CA ALA A 120 3.71 -18.92 -1.41
C ALA A 120 2.22 -18.58 -1.30
N SER A 121 1.65 -17.96 -2.35
CA SER A 121 0.20 -17.66 -2.40
C SER A 121 -0.65 -18.93 -2.41
N LEU A 122 -0.23 -20.03 -3.05
CA LEU A 122 -0.91 -21.34 -2.97
C LEU A 122 -0.99 -21.84 -1.52
N PHE A 123 0.04 -21.55 -0.71
CA PHE A 123 0.07 -21.87 0.73
C PHE A 123 -0.57 -20.79 1.60
N ASN A 124 -1.48 -19.97 1.05
CA ASN A 124 -2.21 -18.90 1.73
C ASN A 124 -1.34 -17.74 2.23
N LEU A 125 -0.13 -17.56 1.68
CA LEU A 125 0.79 -16.48 2.02
C LEU A 125 0.90 -15.49 0.85
N ASN A 126 0.16 -14.41 0.89
CA ASN A 126 0.18 -13.39 -0.16
C ASN A 126 1.33 -12.40 0.07
N LEU A 127 2.46 -12.58 -0.62
CA LEU A 127 3.62 -11.69 -0.57
C LEU A 127 3.78 -10.81 -1.82
N SER A 128 2.87 -10.90 -2.80
CA SER A 128 2.97 -10.23 -4.10
C SER A 128 3.26 -8.73 -3.99
N GLY A 129 2.56 -8.03 -3.08
CA GLY A 129 2.74 -6.60 -2.91
C GLY A 129 4.10 -6.17 -2.35
N LEU A 130 4.95 -7.08 -1.87
CA LEU A 130 6.31 -6.72 -1.47
C LEU A 130 7.16 -6.30 -2.68
N LEU A 131 6.99 -7.01 -3.81
CA LEU A 131 7.77 -6.82 -5.03
C LEU A 131 6.94 -6.26 -6.20
N ASP A 132 5.66 -5.99 -5.97
CA ASP A 132 4.81 -5.34 -6.97
C ASP A 132 5.30 -3.91 -7.26
N PRO A 133 5.48 -3.51 -8.55
CA PRO A 133 6.03 -2.21 -8.91
C PRO A 133 5.14 -1.04 -8.50
N ILE A 134 3.81 -1.22 -8.51
CA ILE A 134 2.84 -0.19 -8.12
C ILE A 134 2.89 0.00 -6.61
N ALA A 135 2.92 -1.11 -5.84
CA ALA A 135 3.01 -1.07 -4.38
C ALA A 135 4.35 -0.47 -3.90
N ILE A 136 5.47 -0.80 -4.55
CA ILE A 136 6.79 -0.23 -4.23
C ILE A 136 6.77 1.29 -4.46
N LEU A 137 6.26 1.73 -5.60
CA LEU A 137 6.16 3.16 -5.91
C LEU A 137 5.26 3.88 -4.90
N LEU A 138 4.07 3.34 -4.63
CA LEU A 138 3.11 3.94 -3.72
C LEU A 138 3.68 4.05 -2.29
N ARG A 139 4.32 3.00 -1.77
CA ARG A 139 4.96 3.03 -0.44
C ARG A 139 6.12 4.03 -0.39
N GLY A 140 6.96 4.07 -1.42
CA GLY A 140 8.05 5.05 -1.52
C GLY A 140 7.54 6.49 -1.48
N LEU A 141 6.45 6.76 -2.19
CA LEU A 141 5.78 8.05 -2.15
C LEU A 141 5.14 8.31 -0.78
N THR A 142 4.28 7.42 -0.29
CA THR A 142 3.46 7.63 0.92
C THR A 142 4.30 7.70 2.19
N PHE A 143 5.32 6.84 2.33
CA PHE A 143 6.00 6.69 3.61
C PHE A 143 7.17 7.66 3.81
N LEU A 144 7.74 8.19 2.71
CA LEU A 144 8.87 9.10 2.81
C LEU A 144 8.73 10.36 1.97
N LEU A 145 8.56 10.23 0.64
CA LEU A 145 8.67 11.38 -0.26
C LEU A 145 7.56 12.41 0.00
N TYR A 146 6.33 11.98 0.15
CA TYR A 146 5.19 12.88 0.33
C TYR A 146 5.22 13.60 1.69
N PRO A 147 5.47 12.94 2.84
CA PRO A 147 5.69 13.64 4.11
C PRO A 147 6.88 14.61 4.07
N LEU A 148 8.00 14.22 3.46
CA LEU A 148 9.17 15.12 3.35
C LEU A 148 8.88 16.35 2.50
N LEU A 149 8.14 16.18 1.38
CA LEU A 149 7.70 17.32 0.57
C LEU A 149 6.75 18.24 1.35
N GLY A 150 5.86 17.67 2.17
CA GLY A 150 4.98 18.43 3.06
C GLY A 150 5.77 19.26 4.07
N LEU A 151 6.70 18.62 4.79
CA LEU A 151 7.58 19.30 5.74
C LEU A 151 8.40 20.40 5.06
N ALA A 152 9.08 20.08 3.96
CA ALA A 152 9.91 21.05 3.24
C ALA A 152 9.10 22.26 2.73
N ALA A 153 7.88 22.03 2.24
CA ALA A 153 7.00 23.11 1.77
C ALA A 153 6.52 24.00 2.93
N ARG A 154 6.18 23.40 4.08
CA ARG A 154 5.75 24.15 5.27
C ARG A 154 6.89 24.95 5.87
N GLU A 155 8.05 24.33 6.10
CA GLU A 155 9.24 25.02 6.62
C GLU A 155 9.72 26.12 5.64
N GLY A 156 9.73 25.81 4.34
CA GLY A 156 10.03 26.79 3.30
C GLY A 156 9.06 27.97 3.32
N TRP A 157 7.76 27.71 3.51
CA TRP A 157 6.76 28.77 3.65
C TRP A 157 6.97 29.60 4.91
N VAL A 158 7.22 28.97 6.06
CA VAL A 158 7.49 29.68 7.32
C VAL A 158 8.71 30.59 7.19
N SER A 159 9.80 30.08 6.60
CA SER A 159 11.01 30.86 6.34
C SER A 159 10.72 32.04 5.40
N LEU A 160 10.00 31.81 4.31
CA LEU A 160 9.60 32.84 3.35
C LEU A 160 8.69 33.91 4.01
N TYR A 161 7.75 33.46 4.84
CA TYR A 161 6.81 34.31 5.57
C TYR A 161 7.54 35.31 6.51
N HIS A 162 8.61 34.84 7.16
CA HIS A 162 9.43 35.71 8.03
C HIS A 162 10.29 36.70 7.23
N THR A 163 10.70 36.37 6.02
CA THR A 163 11.59 37.22 5.19
C THR A 163 10.85 38.29 4.40
N ILE A 164 9.60 38.05 3.99
CA ILE A 164 8.83 38.94 3.08
C ILE A 164 8.13 40.09 3.81
N GLY A 165 7.92 40.00 5.14
CA GLY A 165 7.27 41.04 5.92
C GLY A 165 5.83 41.35 5.49
N GLU A 166 5.48 42.62 5.21
CA GLU A 166 4.11 43.07 4.94
C GLU A 166 3.49 42.53 3.63
N ARG A 167 4.31 42.05 2.66
CA ARG A 167 3.80 41.47 1.39
C ARG A 167 3.31 40.03 1.51
N ARG A 168 3.40 39.43 2.68
CA ARG A 168 3.01 38.02 2.95
C ARG A 168 1.55 37.71 2.63
N ASP A 169 0.64 38.66 2.86
CA ASP A 169 -0.80 38.46 2.67
C ASP A 169 -1.17 38.27 1.18
N ALA A 170 -0.39 38.84 0.27
CA ALA A 170 -0.57 38.65 -1.18
C ALA A 170 -0.22 37.21 -1.64
N LEU A 171 0.69 36.52 -0.94
CA LEU A 171 1.10 35.14 -1.29
C LEU A 171 0.32 34.07 -0.55
N ALA A 172 -0.40 34.41 0.53
CA ALA A 172 -1.19 33.49 1.32
C ALA A 172 -2.24 32.68 0.50
N PRO A 173 -2.98 33.27 -0.46
CA PRO A 173 -3.92 32.52 -1.28
C PRO A 173 -3.25 31.43 -2.12
N ALA A 174 -2.06 31.71 -2.69
CA ALA A 174 -1.31 30.74 -3.49
C ALA A 174 -0.81 29.58 -2.62
N TYR A 175 -0.30 29.88 -1.43
CA TYR A 175 0.09 28.82 -0.48
C TYR A 175 -1.09 27.98 -0.02
N ASN A 176 -2.22 28.60 0.31
CA ASN A 176 -3.43 27.89 0.71
C ASN A 176 -3.91 26.96 -0.40
N LEU A 177 -3.87 27.39 -1.66
CA LEU A 177 -4.20 26.54 -2.80
C LEU A 177 -3.27 25.31 -2.89
N ILE A 178 -1.96 25.49 -2.70
CA ILE A 178 -0.98 24.41 -2.70
C ILE A 178 -1.20 23.49 -1.50
N ARG A 179 -1.36 24.06 -0.30
CA ARG A 179 -1.59 23.32 0.94
C ARG A 179 -2.84 22.44 0.84
N ASP A 180 -3.95 23.01 0.42
CA ASP A 180 -5.25 22.33 0.44
C ASP A 180 -5.40 21.30 -0.69
N ASN A 181 -4.60 21.41 -1.78
CA ASN A 181 -4.70 20.51 -2.93
C ASN A 181 -3.52 19.56 -3.13
N LEU A 182 -2.30 19.93 -2.72
CA LEU A 182 -1.10 19.17 -3.06
C LEU A 182 -0.34 18.63 -1.84
N LEU A 183 -0.37 19.34 -0.69
CA LEU A 183 0.40 18.92 0.48
C LEU A 183 -0.35 17.87 1.29
N PRO A 184 0.38 17.01 2.02
CA PRO A 184 -0.22 16.02 2.89
C PRO A 184 -0.99 16.69 4.04
N PHE A 185 -2.12 16.10 4.40
CA PHE A 185 -2.91 16.54 5.55
C PHE A 185 -2.11 16.41 6.86
N ARG A 186 -1.28 15.34 6.95
CA ARG A 186 -0.38 15.10 8.09
C ARG A 186 0.98 14.62 7.62
N ASP A 187 2.04 15.11 8.25
CA ASP A 187 3.44 14.75 7.96
C ASP A 187 3.87 13.56 8.84
N THR A 188 3.25 12.40 8.61
CA THR A 188 3.57 11.18 9.38
C THR A 188 4.74 10.45 8.72
N ILE A 189 5.86 10.32 9.42
CA ILE A 189 6.99 9.49 8.99
C ILE A 189 6.80 8.09 9.56
N TYR A 190 6.83 7.09 8.68
CA TYR A 190 6.56 5.70 9.04
C TYR A 190 7.85 4.93 9.39
N PRO A 191 7.79 3.93 10.31
CA PRO A 191 8.98 3.15 10.70
C PRO A 191 9.73 2.49 9.55
N LEU A 192 9.00 2.01 8.51
CA LEU A 192 9.58 1.37 7.33
C LEU A 192 9.82 2.34 6.15
N ALA A 193 9.81 3.66 6.39
CA ALA A 193 10.05 4.68 5.36
C ALA A 193 11.41 4.52 4.70
N PHE A 194 12.47 4.37 5.49
CA PHE A 194 13.84 4.20 4.96
C PHE A 194 13.99 2.92 4.14
N LEU A 195 13.38 1.81 4.58
CA LEU A 195 13.41 0.56 3.81
C LEU A 195 12.67 0.72 2.47
N SER A 196 11.51 1.36 2.47
CA SER A 196 10.72 1.63 1.25
C SER A 196 11.48 2.54 0.29
N ALA A 197 12.14 3.57 0.81
CA ALA A 197 13.00 4.46 0.04
C ALA A 197 14.23 3.73 -0.52
N ALA A 198 14.90 2.91 0.30
CA ALA A 198 16.07 2.15 -0.13
C ALA A 198 15.72 1.16 -1.26
N ILE A 199 14.57 0.51 -1.19
CA ILE A 199 14.08 -0.37 -2.27
C ILE A 199 13.83 0.45 -3.55
N LEU A 200 13.11 1.58 -3.46
CA LEU A 200 12.83 2.42 -4.62
C LEU A 200 14.10 3.01 -5.23
N LEU A 201 15.01 3.52 -4.42
CA LEU A 201 16.30 4.05 -4.87
C LEU A 201 17.19 2.93 -5.45
N GLY A 202 17.17 1.74 -4.86
CA GLY A 202 17.85 0.56 -5.40
C GLY A 202 17.35 0.20 -6.80
N ILE A 203 16.03 0.24 -7.04
CA ILE A 203 15.43 0.03 -8.36
C ILE A 203 15.91 1.09 -9.36
N ILE A 204 15.95 2.36 -8.95
CA ILE A 204 16.47 3.46 -9.78
C ILE A 204 17.96 3.27 -10.04
N ALA A 205 18.74 2.86 -9.04
CA ALA A 205 20.17 2.62 -9.19
C ALA A 205 20.50 1.48 -10.18
N LEU A 206 19.63 0.47 -10.28
CA LEU A 206 19.76 -0.61 -11.27
C LEU A 206 19.70 -0.10 -12.72
N GLU A 207 19.10 1.06 -12.99
CA GLU A 207 19.10 1.72 -14.31
C GLU A 207 20.49 2.13 -14.79
N ARG A 208 21.49 2.18 -13.90
CA ARG A 208 22.88 2.42 -14.25
C ARG A 208 23.48 1.31 -15.12
N PHE A 209 23.00 0.10 -14.96
CA PHE A 209 23.52 -1.08 -15.66
C PHE A 209 22.82 -1.29 -17.01
N GLU A 210 21.50 -1.33 -17.02
CA GLU A 210 20.69 -1.53 -18.22
C GLU A 210 19.39 -0.71 -18.13
N THR A 211 18.87 -0.29 -19.29
CA THR A 211 17.54 0.36 -19.36
C THR A 211 16.49 -0.58 -18.87
N ARG A 212 15.60 -0.08 -18.01
CA ARG A 212 14.52 -0.87 -17.40
C ARG A 212 15.00 -2.19 -16.76
N ASN A 213 16.18 -2.16 -16.12
CA ASN A 213 16.78 -3.36 -15.53
C ASN A 213 15.82 -4.10 -14.58
N TRP A 214 15.15 -3.38 -13.69
CA TRP A 214 14.13 -3.93 -12.81
C TRP A 214 13.01 -4.63 -13.61
N CYS A 215 12.43 -3.95 -14.60
CA CYS A 215 11.30 -4.46 -15.38
C CYS A 215 11.66 -5.69 -16.23
N ARG A 216 12.93 -5.83 -16.63
CA ARG A 216 13.44 -6.93 -17.46
C ARG A 216 13.78 -8.16 -16.64
N ASN A 217 14.45 -7.97 -15.52
CA ASN A 217 15.18 -9.03 -14.84
C ASN A 217 14.58 -9.41 -13.47
N LEU A 218 13.80 -8.53 -12.84
CA LEU A 218 13.36 -8.72 -11.45
C LEU A 218 11.85 -8.55 -11.25
N CYS A 219 11.16 -7.72 -12.01
CA CYS A 219 9.76 -7.40 -11.80
C CYS A 219 8.82 -8.60 -11.97
N PRO A 220 8.12 -9.07 -10.91
CA PRO A 220 7.23 -10.22 -11.02
C PRO A 220 5.98 -9.94 -11.87
N LEU A 221 5.39 -8.75 -11.80
CA LEU A 221 4.29 -8.33 -12.67
C LEU A 221 4.73 -8.37 -14.14
N GLY A 222 5.91 -7.80 -14.43
CA GLY A 222 6.47 -7.82 -15.77
C GLY A 222 6.74 -9.22 -16.31
N THR A 223 7.17 -10.13 -15.44
CA THR A 223 7.38 -11.55 -15.79
C THR A 223 6.07 -12.26 -16.09
N LEU A 224 5.05 -12.04 -15.26
CA LEU A 224 3.71 -12.60 -15.44
C LEU A 224 3.08 -12.13 -16.76
N LEU A 225 3.09 -10.82 -17.00
CA LEU A 225 2.58 -10.24 -18.26
C LEU A 225 3.38 -10.72 -19.48
N GLY A 226 4.70 -10.87 -19.34
CA GLY A 226 5.55 -11.46 -20.37
C GLY A 226 5.17 -12.89 -20.70
N TRP A 227 4.93 -13.71 -19.68
CA TRP A 227 4.47 -15.10 -19.88
C TRP A 227 3.12 -15.18 -20.58
N LEU A 228 2.15 -14.34 -20.19
CA LEU A 228 0.85 -14.21 -20.87
C LEU A 228 1.00 -13.70 -22.32
N ALA A 229 1.90 -12.75 -22.55
CA ALA A 229 2.14 -12.16 -23.87
C ALA A 229 2.68 -13.15 -24.92
N ARG A 230 3.21 -14.31 -24.51
CA ARG A 230 3.54 -15.42 -25.42
C ARG A 230 2.37 -15.82 -26.29
N PHE A 231 1.18 -15.83 -25.71
CA PHE A 231 -0.06 -16.22 -26.36
C PHE A 231 -0.73 -15.05 -27.10
N SER A 232 -0.12 -13.86 -27.12
CA SER A 232 -0.72 -12.68 -27.73
C SER A 232 -0.89 -12.84 -29.24
N ILE A 233 -2.01 -12.29 -29.72
CA ILE A 233 -2.33 -12.26 -31.15
C ILE A 233 -1.47 -11.20 -31.85
N PHE A 234 -1.29 -10.04 -31.22
CA PHE A 234 -0.57 -8.90 -31.79
C PHE A 234 0.91 -8.95 -31.45
N SER A 235 1.78 -8.75 -32.44
CA SER A 235 3.23 -8.77 -32.22
C SER A 235 4.01 -7.92 -33.21
N ARG A 236 5.27 -7.64 -32.85
CA ARG A 236 6.24 -7.04 -33.75
C ARG A 236 6.65 -8.07 -34.83
N VAL A 237 6.57 -7.67 -36.08
CA VAL A 237 6.99 -8.49 -37.23
C VAL A 237 8.10 -7.75 -37.98
N PRO A 238 9.33 -8.30 -38.02
CA PRO A 238 10.39 -7.76 -38.86
C PRO A 238 10.11 -8.06 -40.33
N ALA A 239 10.60 -7.21 -41.23
CA ALA A 239 10.59 -7.52 -42.65
C ALA A 239 11.62 -8.62 -42.99
N THR A 240 11.29 -9.44 -43.98
CA THR A 240 12.16 -10.54 -44.47
C THR A 240 13.53 -10.04 -45.00
N LEU A 241 13.60 -8.80 -45.45
CA LEU A 241 14.79 -8.16 -46.00
C LEU A 241 15.41 -7.14 -45.04
N CYS A 242 15.49 -7.42 -43.75
CA CYS A 242 16.09 -6.52 -42.79
C CYS A 242 17.62 -6.57 -42.85
N GLY A 243 18.28 -5.45 -43.16
CA GLY A 243 19.74 -5.32 -43.16
C GLY A 243 20.32 -5.23 -41.71
N ASP A 244 21.66 -5.30 -41.57
CA ASP A 244 22.38 -5.41 -40.30
C ASP A 244 22.65 -4.05 -39.59
N CYS A 245 21.75 -3.05 -39.70
CA CYS A 245 21.97 -1.72 -39.16
C CYS A 245 21.93 -1.63 -37.62
N GLY A 246 21.37 -2.62 -36.89
CA GLY A 246 21.36 -2.69 -35.41
C GLY A 246 20.53 -1.63 -34.67
N GLN A 247 20.03 -0.57 -35.32
CA GLN A 247 19.34 0.55 -34.65
C GLN A 247 18.11 0.15 -33.83
N CYS A 248 17.35 -0.85 -34.26
CA CYS A 248 16.19 -1.31 -33.49
C CYS A 248 16.57 -1.96 -32.15
N ARG A 249 17.80 -2.48 -32.02
CA ARG A 249 18.36 -3.02 -30.78
C ARG A 249 18.78 -1.91 -29.82
N GLU A 250 19.45 -0.89 -30.34
CA GLU A 250 19.91 0.25 -29.56
C GLU A 250 18.75 1.08 -28.98
N LEU A 251 17.68 1.23 -29.77
CA LEU A 251 16.48 1.97 -29.38
C LEU A 251 15.54 1.17 -28.46
N CYS A 252 15.72 -0.15 -28.34
CA CYS A 252 14.81 -0.97 -27.58
C CYS A 252 15.05 -0.85 -26.06
N PRO A 253 14.10 -0.33 -25.26
CA PRO A 253 14.29 -0.17 -23.83
C PRO A 253 14.36 -1.53 -23.08
N THR A 254 13.87 -2.61 -23.70
CA THR A 254 13.94 -3.97 -23.14
C THR A 254 15.12 -4.79 -23.69
N GLY A 255 16.00 -4.20 -24.51
CA GLY A 255 17.22 -4.83 -25.04
C GLY A 255 16.95 -6.03 -25.92
N PHE A 256 15.90 -5.97 -26.73
CA PHE A 256 15.47 -7.01 -27.64
C PHE A 256 16.59 -7.38 -28.62
N ASP A 257 16.90 -8.69 -28.74
CA ASP A 257 17.84 -9.16 -29.75
C ASP A 257 17.10 -9.45 -31.06
N ARG A 258 17.77 -9.18 -32.19
CA ARG A 258 17.20 -9.20 -33.53
C ARG A 258 16.74 -10.60 -33.96
N ASP A 259 17.51 -11.60 -33.54
CA ASP A 259 17.36 -12.97 -34.04
C ASP A 259 16.32 -13.79 -33.29
N VAL A 260 15.86 -13.31 -32.12
CA VAL A 260 14.87 -14.01 -31.30
C VAL A 260 13.67 -13.10 -31.06
N LEU A 261 12.56 -13.37 -31.79
CA LEU A 261 11.27 -12.70 -31.64
C LEU A 261 10.59 -13.15 -30.33
N LEU A 262 11.12 -12.72 -29.19
CA LEU A 262 10.49 -13.00 -27.90
C LEU A 262 9.34 -12.03 -27.67
N LYS A 263 8.11 -12.48 -27.95
CA LYS A 263 6.87 -11.74 -27.62
C LYS A 263 6.84 -11.32 -26.16
N GLU A 264 7.44 -12.11 -25.27
CA GLU A 264 7.53 -11.90 -23.84
C GLU A 264 8.24 -10.65 -23.42
N GLU A 265 9.25 -10.21 -24.16
CA GLU A 265 10.07 -9.05 -23.81
C GLU A 265 9.56 -7.76 -24.46
N CYS A 266 8.74 -7.85 -25.50
CA CYS A 266 8.24 -6.68 -26.20
C CYS A 266 7.14 -5.96 -25.42
N ILE A 267 7.39 -4.72 -25.01
CA ILE A 267 6.43 -3.85 -24.32
C ILE A 267 5.59 -2.98 -25.27
N LEU A 268 5.68 -3.21 -26.57
CA LEU A 268 4.94 -2.49 -27.61
C LEU A 268 5.14 -0.95 -27.61
N CYS A 269 6.29 -0.46 -27.16
CA CYS A 269 6.59 0.99 -27.14
C CYS A 269 6.71 1.62 -28.53
N MET A 270 6.85 0.81 -29.59
CA MET A 270 6.95 1.20 -31.02
C MET A 270 8.17 2.09 -31.35
N GLU A 271 9.12 2.30 -30.43
CA GLU A 271 10.32 3.11 -30.69
C GLU A 271 11.18 2.54 -31.84
N CYS A 272 11.30 1.22 -31.91
CA CYS A 272 12.01 0.56 -33.01
C CYS A 272 11.37 0.80 -34.38
N ARG A 273 10.03 0.99 -34.46
CA ARG A 273 9.33 1.32 -35.70
C ARG A 273 9.65 2.75 -36.16
N GLN A 274 9.62 3.69 -35.21
CA GLN A 274 9.87 5.09 -35.51
C GLN A 274 11.35 5.39 -35.82
N GLY A 275 12.25 4.65 -35.20
CA GLY A 275 13.70 4.80 -35.41
C GLY A 275 14.25 3.93 -36.55
N CYS A 276 13.42 3.16 -37.23
CA CYS A 276 13.88 2.35 -38.36
C CYS A 276 14.06 3.21 -39.61
N PRO A 277 15.28 3.40 -40.11
CA PRO A 277 15.53 4.26 -41.28
C PRO A 277 14.87 3.72 -42.58
N HIS A 278 14.59 2.42 -42.58
CA HIS A 278 14.00 1.74 -43.74
C HIS A 278 12.50 1.44 -43.60
N GLY A 279 11.86 1.84 -42.49
CA GLY A 279 10.42 1.58 -42.25
C GLY A 279 10.01 0.11 -42.22
N ARG A 280 10.96 -0.81 -42.03
CA ARG A 280 10.75 -2.28 -42.19
C ARG A 280 10.17 -2.99 -40.99
N ILE A 281 9.82 -2.28 -39.93
CA ILE A 281 9.21 -2.87 -38.72
C ILE A 281 7.72 -2.60 -38.71
N SER A 282 6.93 -3.66 -38.68
CA SER A 282 5.48 -3.58 -38.56
C SER A 282 4.98 -4.22 -37.26
N PHE A 283 3.85 -3.77 -36.79
CA PHE A 283 3.10 -4.40 -35.69
C PHE A 283 1.76 -4.84 -36.26
N ARG A 284 1.49 -6.15 -36.23
CA ARG A 284 0.28 -6.73 -36.83
C ARG A 284 -0.13 -8.01 -36.12
N PRO A 285 -1.38 -8.45 -36.30
CA PRO A 285 -1.79 -9.78 -35.85
C PRO A 285 -0.91 -10.84 -36.51
N SER A 286 -0.35 -11.74 -35.71
CA SER A 286 0.52 -12.82 -36.16
C SER A 286 0.12 -14.11 -35.46
N ALA A 287 -0.89 -14.76 -36.00
CA ALA A 287 -1.21 -16.12 -35.63
C ALA A 287 -0.14 -17.06 -36.22
N GLY A 288 0.63 -17.74 -35.38
CA GLY A 288 1.52 -18.82 -35.82
C GLY A 288 2.99 -18.46 -36.05
N LEU A 289 3.56 -17.38 -35.49
CA LEU A 289 5.03 -17.22 -35.48
C LEU A 289 5.66 -18.35 -34.64
N LYS A 290 6.27 -19.31 -35.35
CA LYS A 290 7.17 -20.32 -34.80
C LYS A 290 8.40 -19.60 -34.26
N GLY A 291 8.54 -19.52 -32.99
CA GLY A 291 9.62 -18.84 -32.30
C GLY A 291 9.39 -18.77 -30.79
N VAL A 292 8.53 -19.65 -30.34
CA VAL A 292 8.24 -19.81 -28.91
C VAL A 292 9.34 -20.69 -28.34
N GLY A 293 10.25 -20.10 -27.57
CA GLY A 293 11.10 -20.88 -26.68
C GLY A 293 10.25 -21.79 -25.77
N PRO A 294 10.83 -22.65 -24.93
CA PRO A 294 10.09 -23.61 -24.12
C PRO A 294 8.98 -22.89 -23.33
N LEU A 295 7.76 -23.43 -23.38
CA LEU A 295 6.54 -22.87 -22.74
C LEU A 295 6.67 -22.66 -21.24
N LEU A 296 7.50 -23.46 -20.60
CA LEU A 296 7.75 -23.41 -19.17
C LEU A 296 9.24 -23.10 -18.93
N PRO A 297 9.56 -22.38 -17.85
CA PRO A 297 10.94 -22.28 -17.40
C PRO A 297 11.50 -23.70 -17.16
N GLU A 298 12.83 -23.84 -17.20
CA GLU A 298 13.49 -25.11 -16.94
C GLU A 298 12.92 -25.78 -15.69
N ARG A 299 12.79 -27.12 -15.71
CA ARG A 299 12.23 -27.91 -14.59
C ARG A 299 12.86 -27.52 -13.24
N ARG A 300 14.17 -27.20 -13.24
CA ARG A 300 14.90 -26.77 -12.04
C ARG A 300 14.33 -25.48 -11.46
N ILE A 301 13.95 -24.52 -12.30
CA ILE A 301 13.38 -23.22 -11.88
C ILE A 301 11.96 -23.42 -11.35
N LEU A 302 11.18 -24.29 -11.98
CA LEU A 302 9.83 -24.60 -11.52
C LEU A 302 9.86 -25.29 -10.14
N LEU A 303 10.65 -26.34 -10.00
CA LEU A 303 10.80 -27.07 -8.74
C LEU A 303 11.42 -26.19 -7.64
N GLY A 304 12.45 -25.42 -7.98
CA GLY A 304 13.06 -24.45 -7.04
C GLY A 304 12.10 -23.34 -6.64
N GLY A 305 11.24 -22.88 -7.55
CA GLY A 305 10.19 -21.89 -7.25
C GLY A 305 9.12 -22.43 -6.30
N LEU A 306 8.66 -23.66 -6.52
CA LEU A 306 7.71 -24.35 -5.64
C LEU A 306 8.32 -24.60 -4.25
N ALA A 307 9.53 -25.12 -4.19
CA ALA A 307 10.26 -25.33 -2.94
C ALA A 307 10.52 -23.99 -2.21
N GLY A 308 10.92 -22.94 -2.94
CA GLY A 308 11.12 -21.60 -2.39
C GLY A 308 9.85 -21.02 -1.77
N GLY A 309 8.71 -21.17 -2.41
CA GLY A 309 7.42 -20.75 -1.86
C GLY A 309 7.04 -21.50 -0.58
N LEU A 310 7.28 -22.81 -0.54
CA LEU A 310 7.06 -23.61 0.66
C LEU A 310 7.99 -23.19 1.81
N LEU A 311 9.29 -23.00 1.50
CA LEU A 311 10.29 -22.53 2.47
C LEU A 311 9.96 -21.14 3.03
N LEU A 312 9.33 -20.27 2.24
CA LEU A 312 8.83 -18.98 2.72
C LEU A 312 7.56 -19.12 3.58
N ALA A 313 6.67 -20.05 3.22
CA ALA A 313 5.38 -20.20 3.89
C ALA A 313 5.49 -20.85 5.28
N VAL A 314 6.44 -21.77 5.49
CA VAL A 314 6.59 -22.48 6.77
C VAL A 314 7.07 -21.54 7.89
N PRO A 315 8.21 -20.83 7.77
CA PRO A 315 8.68 -19.95 8.85
C PRO A 315 7.79 -18.71 9.02
N ALA A 316 7.09 -18.26 7.98
CA ALA A 316 6.21 -17.11 8.06
C ALA A 316 5.03 -17.33 9.03
N ARG A 317 4.61 -18.58 9.25
CA ARG A 317 3.51 -18.95 10.16
C ARG A 317 3.91 -19.02 11.64
N PHE A 318 5.20 -18.95 11.97
CA PHE A 318 5.63 -18.91 13.37
C PHE A 318 5.34 -17.53 13.95
N ARG A 319 4.20 -17.43 14.67
CA ARG A 319 3.79 -16.23 15.39
C ARG A 319 4.09 -16.38 16.87
N ASN A 320 4.54 -15.30 17.50
CA ASN A 320 4.70 -15.25 18.94
C ASN A 320 3.36 -14.87 19.59
N PRO A 321 2.77 -15.71 20.46
CA PRO A 321 1.47 -15.44 21.08
C PRO A 321 1.42 -14.13 21.88
N GLU A 322 2.50 -13.72 22.54
CA GLU A 322 2.55 -12.46 23.28
C GLU A 322 2.46 -11.24 22.36
N LYS A 323 3.07 -11.31 21.18
CA LYS A 323 2.98 -10.25 20.17
C LYS A 323 1.61 -10.21 19.52
N GLU A 324 0.91 -11.34 19.43
CA GLU A 324 -0.42 -11.44 18.84
C GLU A 324 -1.46 -10.64 19.63
N SER A 325 -1.34 -10.54 20.96
CA SER A 325 -2.23 -9.74 21.81
C SER A 325 -2.17 -8.23 21.52
N ARG A 326 -1.13 -7.75 20.89
CA ARG A 326 -0.95 -6.34 20.50
C ARG A 326 -1.18 -6.07 19.00
N LEU A 327 -1.62 -7.07 18.23
CA LEU A 327 -1.93 -6.93 16.81
C LEU A 327 -3.33 -6.35 16.59
N LEU A 328 -3.46 -5.05 16.78
CA LEU A 328 -4.70 -4.34 16.51
C LEU A 328 -4.82 -4.09 15.00
N ARG A 329 -5.85 -4.65 14.38
CA ARG A 329 -6.11 -4.47 12.94
C ARG A 329 -7.20 -3.42 12.69
N PRO A 330 -7.27 -2.85 11.48
CA PRO A 330 -8.36 -1.94 11.10
C PRO A 330 -9.75 -2.54 11.34
N PRO A 331 -10.79 -1.71 11.52
CA PRO A 331 -12.14 -2.19 11.74
C PRO A 331 -12.64 -3.09 10.59
N GLY A 332 -13.40 -4.12 10.94
CA GLY A 332 -13.91 -5.12 9.99
C GLY A 332 -12.94 -6.27 9.69
N VAL A 333 -11.69 -6.20 10.14
CA VAL A 333 -10.74 -7.32 10.06
C VAL A 333 -11.00 -8.26 11.24
N ARG A 334 -11.73 -9.34 10.99
CA ARG A 334 -12.14 -10.30 12.04
C ARG A 334 -11.14 -11.43 12.23
N SER A 335 -10.53 -11.91 11.15
CA SER A 335 -9.55 -12.99 11.15
C SER A 335 -8.24 -12.51 10.59
N GLU A 336 -7.14 -12.75 11.31
CA GLU A 336 -5.79 -12.42 10.88
C GLU A 336 -5.41 -13.20 9.61
N ASP A 337 -5.73 -14.49 9.56
CA ASP A 337 -5.42 -15.35 8.41
C ASP A 337 -6.14 -14.90 7.14
N GLU A 338 -7.44 -14.58 7.24
CA GLU A 338 -8.21 -14.07 6.10
C GLU A 338 -7.70 -12.71 5.63
N PHE A 339 -7.31 -11.87 6.56
CA PHE A 339 -6.75 -10.56 6.26
C PHE A 339 -5.42 -10.68 5.50
N LEU A 340 -4.49 -11.51 5.98
CA LEU A 340 -3.17 -11.68 5.37
C LEU A 340 -3.24 -12.32 3.98
N LYS A 341 -4.20 -13.19 3.71
CA LYS A 341 -4.46 -13.76 2.38
C LYS A 341 -4.88 -12.70 1.35
N ARG A 342 -5.61 -11.67 1.79
CA ARG A 342 -6.20 -10.64 0.93
C ARG A 342 -5.35 -9.38 0.84
N CYS A 343 -4.57 -9.06 1.88
CA CYS A 343 -3.80 -7.83 1.96
C CYS A 343 -2.61 -7.81 0.99
N VAL A 344 -2.60 -6.86 0.05
CA VAL A 344 -1.51 -6.64 -0.91
C VAL A 344 -0.48 -5.60 -0.44
N ARG A 345 -0.52 -5.18 0.80
CA ARG A 345 0.50 -4.31 1.44
C ARG A 345 0.78 -3.01 0.68
N CYS A 346 -0.23 -2.46 0.02
CA CYS A 346 -0.08 -1.26 -0.81
C CYS A 346 0.24 0.01 0.01
N GLY A 347 -0.29 0.12 1.25
CA GLY A 347 -0.10 1.28 2.11
C GLY A 347 -1.19 2.36 2.00
N GLU A 348 -2.19 2.22 1.12
CA GLU A 348 -3.24 3.23 0.94
C GLU A 348 -4.04 3.51 2.21
N CYS A 349 -4.40 2.46 2.95
CA CYS A 349 -5.14 2.61 4.21
C CYS A 349 -4.39 3.46 5.25
N MET A 350 -3.05 3.43 5.22
CA MET A 350 -2.21 4.28 6.09
C MET A 350 -2.24 5.73 5.64
N LYS A 351 -2.18 5.96 4.32
CA LYS A 351 -2.23 7.29 3.71
C LYS A 351 -3.51 8.06 4.05
N VAL A 352 -4.66 7.38 3.99
CA VAL A 352 -5.97 8.01 4.23
C VAL A 352 -6.36 8.08 5.71
N CYS A 353 -5.56 7.53 6.62
CA CYS A 353 -5.92 7.46 8.03
C CYS A 353 -5.98 8.84 8.67
N LEU A 354 -7.21 9.32 8.96
CA LEU A 354 -7.48 10.66 9.48
C LEU A 354 -6.69 11.01 10.76
N LYS A 355 -6.52 10.05 11.65
CA LYS A 355 -5.83 10.24 12.95
C LYS A 355 -4.44 9.59 12.98
N SER A 356 -3.88 9.23 11.82
CA SER A 356 -2.57 8.56 11.69
C SER A 356 -2.42 7.35 12.62
N ALA A 357 -3.50 6.57 12.78
CA ALA A 357 -3.50 5.39 13.65
C ALA A 357 -2.87 4.16 13.00
N LEU A 358 -2.82 4.13 11.65
CA LEU A 358 -2.37 2.98 10.89
C LEU A 358 -0.89 3.10 10.52
N TYR A 359 -0.10 2.14 10.97
CA TYR A 359 1.33 2.04 10.70
C TYR A 359 1.66 0.71 10.03
N PRO A 360 2.72 0.66 9.19
CA PRO A 360 3.19 -0.60 8.62
C PRO A 360 3.79 -1.48 9.72
N ALA A 361 3.28 -2.70 9.86
CA ALA A 361 3.88 -3.69 10.73
C ALA A 361 5.29 -4.03 10.24
N SER A 362 6.25 -4.11 11.16
CA SER A 362 7.60 -4.62 10.91
C SER A 362 7.62 -6.12 11.23
N TYR A 363 8.15 -6.50 12.38
CA TYR A 363 8.20 -7.91 12.84
C TYR A 363 7.09 -8.26 13.85
N GLN A 364 6.22 -7.30 14.20
CA GLN A 364 5.16 -7.53 15.20
C GLN A 364 4.17 -8.60 14.76
N ALA A 365 3.87 -8.63 13.45
CA ALA A 365 2.95 -9.58 12.84
C ALA A 365 3.67 -10.76 12.14
N GLY A 366 4.92 -11.04 12.50
CA GLY A 366 5.77 -12.02 11.82
C GLY A 366 6.22 -11.55 10.44
N LEU A 367 6.96 -12.39 9.71
CA LEU A 367 7.44 -12.07 8.36
C LEU A 367 6.29 -11.90 7.37
N GLU A 368 5.22 -12.67 7.54
CA GLU A 368 4.01 -12.58 6.71
C GLU A 368 3.23 -11.27 6.90
N GLY A 369 3.43 -10.59 8.04
CA GLY A 369 2.73 -9.34 8.36
C GLY A 369 3.48 -8.07 7.95
N ILE A 370 4.70 -8.15 7.44
CA ILE A 370 5.50 -6.98 7.06
C ILE A 370 4.71 -6.09 6.08
N TYR A 371 4.73 -4.77 6.32
CA TYR A 371 3.98 -3.74 5.59
C TYR A 371 2.44 -3.85 5.69
N THR A 372 1.88 -4.76 6.48
CA THR A 372 0.43 -4.76 6.72
C THR A 372 0.04 -3.68 7.73
N PRO A 373 -1.17 -3.07 7.64
CA PRO A 373 -1.59 -2.01 8.56
C PRO A 373 -1.81 -2.54 9.97
N LEU A 374 -1.25 -1.82 10.93
CA LEU A 374 -1.38 -2.05 12.37
C LEU A 374 -1.87 -0.77 13.03
N VAL A 375 -2.90 -0.85 13.86
CA VAL A 375 -3.34 0.28 14.69
C VAL A 375 -2.41 0.40 15.87
N ILE A 376 -1.80 1.58 16.07
CA ILE A 376 -0.94 1.89 17.22
C ILE A 376 -1.60 3.02 18.02
N PRO A 377 -2.40 2.70 19.05
CA PRO A 377 -3.22 3.68 19.75
C PRO A 377 -2.41 4.82 20.35
N ARG A 378 -1.20 4.55 20.81
CA ARG A 378 -0.34 5.58 21.41
C ARG A 378 0.08 6.68 20.42
N LEU A 379 0.18 6.36 19.11
CA LEU A 379 0.55 7.31 18.06
C LEU A 379 -0.67 7.96 17.41
N GLY A 380 -1.80 7.26 17.38
CA GLY A 380 -3.05 7.73 16.82
C GLY A 380 -4.16 6.73 17.03
N TYR A 381 -5.39 7.14 16.94
CA TYR A 381 -6.56 6.31 17.25
C TYR A 381 -7.50 6.13 16.06
N CYS A 382 -8.33 5.08 16.10
CA CYS A 382 -9.36 4.88 15.09
C CYS A 382 -10.55 5.80 15.34
N GLU A 383 -10.71 6.81 14.50
CA GLU A 383 -11.83 7.77 14.59
C GLU A 383 -13.19 7.06 14.51
N TYR A 384 -14.10 7.37 15.43
CA TYR A 384 -15.36 6.63 15.63
C TYR A 384 -16.26 6.62 14.39
N ASN A 385 -16.31 7.72 13.64
CA ASN A 385 -17.17 7.89 12.47
C ASN A 385 -16.46 7.68 11.14
N CYS A 386 -15.18 7.35 11.12
CA CYS A 386 -14.38 7.24 9.90
C CYS A 386 -14.38 5.83 9.31
N THR A 387 -14.55 5.70 7.99
CA THR A 387 -14.53 4.43 7.24
C THR A 387 -13.52 4.41 6.08
N LEU A 388 -12.67 5.43 5.96
CA LEU A 388 -11.81 5.68 4.80
C LEU A 388 -10.89 4.52 4.43
N CYS A 389 -10.30 3.82 5.41
CA CYS A 389 -9.38 2.71 5.14
C CYS A 389 -10.03 1.54 4.38
N GLY A 390 -11.32 1.28 4.62
CA GLY A 390 -12.10 0.27 3.88
C GLY A 390 -12.45 0.73 2.46
N GLN A 391 -12.75 2.02 2.27
CA GLN A 391 -13.12 2.57 0.96
C GLN A 391 -11.96 2.47 -0.05
N VAL A 392 -10.73 2.66 0.40
CA VAL A 392 -9.54 2.61 -0.49
C VAL A 392 -8.94 1.22 -0.64
N CYS A 393 -9.36 0.22 0.13
CA CYS A 393 -8.76 -1.10 0.05
C CYS A 393 -9.02 -1.77 -1.31
N PRO A 394 -7.98 -2.05 -2.15
CA PRO A 394 -8.18 -2.54 -3.51
C PRO A 394 -8.73 -3.96 -3.56
N THR A 395 -8.44 -4.78 -2.57
CA THR A 395 -8.80 -6.19 -2.50
C THR A 395 -9.93 -6.51 -1.52
N GLY A 396 -10.42 -5.49 -0.78
CA GLY A 396 -11.39 -5.72 0.29
C GLY A 396 -10.83 -6.49 1.50
N ALA A 397 -9.50 -6.49 1.69
CA ALA A 397 -8.87 -7.03 2.90
C ALA A 397 -9.36 -6.27 4.15
N ILE A 398 -9.56 -4.96 4.02
CA ILE A 398 -10.34 -4.14 4.94
C ILE A 398 -11.68 -3.90 4.25
N PRO A 399 -12.80 -4.39 4.79
CA PRO A 399 -14.10 -4.23 4.15
C PRO A 399 -14.56 -2.77 4.15
N ALA A 400 -15.20 -2.35 3.08
CA ALA A 400 -15.90 -1.07 3.03
C ALA A 400 -17.20 -1.21 3.84
N LEU A 401 -17.24 -0.58 5.00
CA LEU A 401 -18.37 -0.63 5.92
C LEU A 401 -19.11 0.72 5.93
N PRO A 402 -20.44 0.72 6.05
CA PRO A 402 -21.16 1.93 6.43
C PRO A 402 -20.78 2.32 7.88
N VAL A 403 -20.94 3.61 8.22
CA VAL A 403 -20.52 4.17 9.52
C VAL A 403 -21.16 3.41 10.70
N GLU A 404 -22.43 3.07 10.61
CA GLU A 404 -23.20 2.39 11.64
C GLU A 404 -22.65 0.98 11.90
N ALA A 405 -22.29 0.25 10.85
CA ALA A 405 -21.67 -1.07 10.98
C ALA A 405 -20.26 -0.95 11.56
N LYS A 406 -19.47 0.05 11.11
CA LYS A 406 -18.12 0.27 11.61
C LYS A 406 -18.08 0.63 13.10
N ARG A 407 -19.01 1.41 13.60
CA ARG A 407 -19.11 1.75 15.03
C ARG A 407 -19.21 0.51 15.93
N ARG A 408 -19.79 -0.57 15.42
CA ARG A 408 -19.99 -1.86 16.11
C ARG A 408 -18.83 -2.84 15.95
N GLU A 409 -17.90 -2.60 15.02
CA GLU A 409 -16.75 -3.50 14.80
C GLU A 409 -15.76 -3.38 15.96
N VAL A 410 -15.39 -4.53 16.51
CA VAL A 410 -14.43 -4.62 17.62
C VAL A 410 -13.01 -4.73 17.06
N ILE A 411 -12.19 -3.72 17.38
CA ILE A 411 -10.76 -3.66 17.03
C ILE A 411 -9.93 -4.36 18.12
N GLY A 412 -10.33 -4.14 19.38
CA GLY A 412 -9.69 -4.67 20.57
C GLY A 412 -10.52 -4.36 21.83
N LYS A 413 -9.94 -4.56 22.99
CA LYS A 413 -10.52 -4.18 24.28
C LYS A 413 -9.51 -3.40 25.10
N ALA A 414 -9.97 -2.34 25.75
CA ALA A 414 -9.16 -1.55 26.67
C ALA A 414 -8.95 -2.30 27.99
N VAL A 415 -7.80 -2.17 28.60
CA VAL A 415 -7.44 -2.75 29.90
C VAL A 415 -6.69 -1.71 30.71
N PHE A 416 -7.11 -1.50 31.97
CA PHE A 416 -6.42 -0.60 32.88
C PHE A 416 -5.17 -1.26 33.47
N ASP A 417 -4.03 -0.58 33.37
CA ASP A 417 -2.85 -0.89 34.15
C ASP A 417 -2.93 -0.16 35.49
N LYS A 418 -3.39 -0.88 36.52
CA LYS A 418 -3.59 -0.32 37.85
C LYS A 418 -2.29 0.18 38.50
N ASN A 419 -1.13 -0.31 38.06
CA ASN A 419 0.16 0.12 38.57
C ASN A 419 0.60 1.47 37.99
N HIS A 420 0.02 1.88 36.86
CA HIS A 420 0.38 3.14 36.18
C HIS A 420 -0.76 4.17 36.22
N CYS A 421 -2.02 3.75 36.13
CA CYS A 421 -3.17 4.65 36.09
C CYS A 421 -3.24 5.53 37.36
N LEU A 422 -3.34 6.84 37.20
CA LEU A 422 -3.26 7.83 38.29
C LEU A 422 -4.23 7.57 39.44
N PRO A 423 -5.55 7.32 39.23
CA PRO A 423 -6.47 7.01 40.31
C PRO A 423 -6.09 5.76 41.12
N PHE A 424 -5.62 4.71 40.44
CA PHE A 424 -5.23 3.46 41.11
C PHE A 424 -3.86 3.55 41.79
N ALA A 425 -2.82 4.03 41.05
CA ALA A 425 -1.45 4.02 41.53
C ALA A 425 -1.11 5.17 42.50
N ARG A 426 -1.63 6.37 42.24
CA ARG A 426 -1.26 7.59 42.96
C ARG A 426 -2.41 8.24 43.74
N LYS A 427 -3.60 7.69 43.67
CA LYS A 427 -4.79 8.24 44.31
C LYS A 427 -5.11 9.69 43.91
N ILE A 428 -4.84 10.01 42.65
CA ILE A 428 -5.08 11.32 42.02
C ILE A 428 -6.23 11.18 41.04
N ASP A 429 -7.23 12.08 41.12
CA ASP A 429 -8.37 12.08 40.20
C ASP A 429 -7.93 12.27 38.75
N CYS A 430 -8.48 11.43 37.87
CA CYS A 430 -8.25 11.53 36.43
C CYS A 430 -9.46 10.91 35.70
N ILE A 431 -10.13 11.72 34.87
CA ILE A 431 -11.30 11.33 34.08
C ILE A 431 -11.08 11.42 32.56
N VAL A 432 -9.85 11.70 32.12
CA VAL A 432 -9.51 11.99 30.72
C VAL A 432 -9.98 10.91 29.75
N CYS A 433 -9.80 9.63 30.08
CA CYS A 433 -10.22 8.52 29.23
C CYS A 433 -11.75 8.36 29.16
N GLU A 434 -12.49 8.72 30.20
CA GLU A 434 -13.95 8.77 30.20
C GLU A 434 -14.48 9.90 29.34
N GLU A 435 -13.93 11.12 29.49
CA GLU A 435 -14.34 12.30 28.73
C GLU A 435 -14.20 12.09 27.23
N HIS A 436 -13.06 11.52 26.81
CA HIS A 436 -12.75 11.30 25.40
C HIS A 436 -13.35 10.02 24.80
N CYS A 437 -14.03 9.17 25.59
CA CYS A 437 -14.68 7.98 25.05
C CYS A 437 -15.82 8.38 24.09
N PRO A 438 -15.74 7.99 22.79
CA PRO A 438 -16.67 8.46 21.76
C PRO A 438 -18.00 7.69 21.75
N ILE A 439 -18.09 6.61 22.51
CA ILE A 439 -19.29 5.78 22.59
C ILE A 439 -20.36 6.55 23.38
N PRO A 440 -21.60 6.70 22.87
CA PRO A 440 -22.62 7.54 23.49
C PRO A 440 -22.88 7.22 24.97
N GLU A 441 -22.93 5.93 25.31
CA GLU A 441 -23.12 5.47 26.70
C GLU A 441 -21.83 5.38 27.51
N LYS A 442 -20.69 5.85 26.95
CA LYS A 442 -19.36 5.76 27.57
C LYS A 442 -18.99 4.33 27.98
N ALA A 443 -18.08 3.71 27.25
CA ALA A 443 -17.50 2.42 27.64
C ALA A 443 -16.58 2.54 28.86
N ILE A 444 -16.02 3.73 29.10
CA ILE A 444 -15.24 4.04 30.29
C ILE A 444 -16.09 4.96 31.16
N ARG A 445 -16.29 4.54 32.41
CA ARG A 445 -17.05 5.26 33.44
C ARG A 445 -16.23 5.33 34.70
N SER A 446 -16.47 6.32 35.55
CA SER A 446 -15.82 6.46 36.82
C SER A 446 -16.79 6.17 37.97
N ARG A 447 -16.26 5.62 39.07
CA ARG A 447 -16.96 5.44 40.33
C ARG A 447 -16.20 6.10 41.47
N GLU A 448 -16.89 6.67 42.41
CA GLU A 448 -16.28 7.25 43.61
C GLU A 448 -15.88 6.17 44.58
N VAL A 449 -14.64 6.15 45.01
CA VAL A 449 -14.08 5.18 45.96
C VAL A 449 -13.32 5.96 47.04
N THR A 450 -13.64 5.67 48.31
CA THR A 450 -12.89 6.24 49.44
C THR A 450 -11.61 5.43 49.62
N VAL A 451 -10.46 6.09 49.50
CA VAL A 451 -9.14 5.50 49.67
C VAL A 451 -8.34 6.22 50.74
N MET A 452 -7.44 5.52 51.40
CA MET A 452 -6.45 6.16 52.27
C MET A 452 -5.37 6.83 51.41
N GLY A 453 -5.21 8.15 51.58
CA GLY A 453 -4.13 8.92 50.94
C GLY A 453 -2.76 8.54 51.50
N LEU A 454 -1.69 8.95 50.82
CA LEU A 454 -0.30 8.77 51.30
C LEU A 454 -0.03 9.57 52.61
N ASP A 455 -0.85 10.54 52.90
CA ASP A 455 -0.88 11.37 54.11
C ASP A 455 -1.69 10.78 55.27
N GLY A 456 -2.26 9.55 55.09
CA GLY A 456 -3.09 8.90 56.08
C GLY A 456 -4.52 9.44 56.19
N LEU A 457 -4.90 10.43 55.37
CA LEU A 457 -6.27 10.95 55.34
C LEU A 457 -7.14 10.20 54.37
N SER A 458 -8.43 10.01 54.70
CA SER A 458 -9.39 9.43 53.76
C SER A 458 -9.73 10.45 52.67
N LYS A 459 -9.57 10.05 51.40
CA LYS A 459 -9.89 10.84 50.23
C LYS A 459 -10.82 10.09 49.30
N VAL A 460 -11.78 10.77 48.71
CA VAL A 460 -12.63 10.23 47.66
C VAL A 460 -11.91 10.41 46.34
N VAL A 461 -11.72 9.33 45.58
CA VAL A 461 -11.05 9.33 44.25
C VAL A 461 -11.99 8.68 43.24
N LYS A 462 -12.05 9.26 42.05
CA LYS A 462 -12.79 8.71 40.90
C LYS A 462 -11.97 7.62 40.21
N GLU A 463 -12.25 6.37 40.52
CA GLU A 463 -11.62 5.22 39.86
C GLU A 463 -12.36 4.87 38.57
N PRO A 464 -11.66 4.88 37.38
CA PRO A 464 -12.29 4.48 36.14
C PRO A 464 -12.47 2.97 36.06
N TYR A 465 -13.54 2.54 35.38
CA TYR A 465 -13.79 1.13 35.06
C TYR A 465 -14.29 1.00 33.62
N LEU A 466 -14.12 -0.18 33.00
CA LEU A 466 -14.51 -0.47 31.64
C LEU A 466 -15.83 -1.28 31.62
N VAL A 467 -16.75 -0.87 30.76
CA VAL A 467 -17.92 -1.66 30.34
C VAL A 467 -17.51 -2.39 29.06
N GLU A 468 -17.05 -3.64 29.19
CA GLU A 468 -16.41 -4.39 28.10
C GLU A 468 -17.35 -4.64 26.92
N GLU A 469 -18.65 -4.82 27.18
CA GLU A 469 -19.65 -5.18 26.17
C GLU A 469 -19.79 -4.13 25.08
N ILE A 470 -19.67 -2.86 25.43
CA ILE A 470 -19.83 -1.74 24.50
C ILE A 470 -18.50 -1.17 23.99
N CYS A 471 -17.36 -1.56 24.58
CA CYS A 471 -16.04 -1.10 24.13
C CYS A 471 -15.70 -1.71 22.77
N ASN A 472 -15.44 -0.86 21.77
CA ASN A 472 -15.02 -1.28 20.43
C ASN A 472 -13.48 -1.25 20.21
N GLY A 473 -12.70 -0.80 21.22
CA GLY A 473 -11.24 -0.78 21.15
C GLY A 473 -10.66 0.25 20.19
N CYS A 474 -11.31 1.40 20.01
CA CYS A 474 -10.85 2.46 19.07
C CYS A 474 -9.49 3.08 19.42
N GLY A 475 -9.03 2.96 20.67
CA GLY A 475 -7.71 3.41 21.12
C GLY A 475 -7.64 4.87 21.55
N ILE A 476 -8.73 5.64 21.54
CA ILE A 476 -8.73 7.05 21.99
C ILE A 476 -8.25 7.15 23.44
N CYS A 477 -8.76 6.32 24.33
CA CYS A 477 -8.39 6.34 25.76
C CYS A 477 -6.90 6.15 26.02
N GLU A 478 -6.23 5.31 25.23
CA GLU A 478 -4.78 5.11 25.30
C GLU A 478 -4.01 6.31 24.71
N ASN A 479 -4.52 6.88 23.61
CA ASN A 479 -3.91 8.03 22.95
C ASN A 479 -3.90 9.28 23.83
N VAL A 480 -5.04 9.58 24.47
CA VAL A 480 -5.21 10.80 25.30
C VAL A 480 -4.69 10.65 26.73
N CYS A 481 -4.23 9.47 27.11
CA CYS A 481 -3.71 9.24 28.48
C CYS A 481 -2.55 10.20 28.77
N PRO A 482 -2.60 11.00 29.85
CA PRO A 482 -1.61 12.03 30.14
C PRO A 482 -0.23 11.50 30.57
N LEU A 483 -0.12 10.20 30.80
CA LEU A 483 1.16 9.56 31.16
C LEU A 483 2.04 9.43 29.91
N GLU A 484 3.24 10.02 29.92
CA GLU A 484 4.12 10.10 28.76
C GLU A 484 4.75 8.77 28.35
N THR A 485 5.28 8.01 29.31
CA THR A 485 6.04 6.78 29.02
C THR A 485 5.15 5.59 28.69
N LYS A 486 4.25 5.23 29.59
CA LYS A 486 3.31 4.14 29.47
C LYS A 486 1.92 4.62 29.86
N ALA A 487 0.93 4.35 29.02
CA ALA A 487 -0.44 4.70 29.32
C ALA A 487 -0.99 3.87 30.51
N GLY A 488 -1.82 4.51 31.34
CA GLY A 488 -2.53 3.82 32.41
C GLY A 488 -3.71 2.96 31.92
N ILE A 489 -3.97 3.00 30.60
CA ILE A 489 -4.95 2.17 29.89
C ILE A 489 -4.38 1.82 28.53
N GLU A 490 -4.38 0.55 28.18
CA GLU A 490 -3.84 0.04 26.91
C GLU A 490 -4.92 -0.81 26.20
N VAL A 491 -4.90 -0.80 24.86
CA VAL A 491 -5.84 -1.61 24.06
C VAL A 491 -5.14 -2.87 23.55
N PHE A 492 -5.77 -4.01 23.79
CA PHE A 492 -5.28 -5.32 23.36
C PHE A 492 -6.20 -5.95 22.33
N ALA A 493 -5.61 -6.69 21.39
CA ALA A 493 -6.36 -7.46 20.43
C ALA A 493 -7.13 -8.60 21.11
N VAL A 494 -8.34 -8.85 20.64
CA VAL A 494 -9.17 -9.97 21.11
C VAL A 494 -9.22 -11.05 20.03
N LYS A 495 -9.25 -12.32 20.44
CA LYS A 495 -9.32 -13.46 19.52
C LYS A 495 -10.63 -13.49 18.75
N ASN A 496 -11.73 -13.21 19.45
CA ASN A 496 -13.06 -13.17 18.85
C ASN A 496 -13.52 -11.72 18.68
N ARG A 497 -13.46 -11.23 17.42
CA ARG A 497 -13.85 -9.87 17.04
C ARG A 497 -15.30 -9.84 16.52
N THR A 498 -16.23 -10.41 17.29
CA THR A 498 -17.66 -10.30 16.96
C THR A 498 -18.13 -8.85 17.09
N PRO A 499 -18.89 -8.33 16.11
CA PRO A 499 -19.47 -7.00 16.22
C PRO A 499 -20.40 -6.87 17.43
N ILE A 500 -20.41 -5.69 18.05
CA ILE A 500 -21.35 -5.36 19.12
C ILE A 500 -22.77 -5.44 18.53
N PRO A 501 -23.72 -6.15 19.17
CA PRO A 501 -25.09 -6.22 18.66
C PRO A 501 -25.72 -4.83 18.57
N PRO A 502 -26.71 -4.62 17.68
CA PRO A 502 -27.44 -3.37 17.64
C PRO A 502 -28.10 -3.14 19.00
N GLN A 503 -27.93 -1.96 19.55
CA GLN A 503 -28.71 -1.56 20.73
C GLN A 503 -30.19 -1.60 20.32
N SER A 504 -31.04 -2.25 21.09
CA SER A 504 -32.47 -2.27 20.84
C SER A 504 -32.98 -0.83 20.73
N ALA A 505 -33.67 -0.53 19.63
CA ALA A 505 -34.21 0.78 19.35
C ALA A 505 -35.19 1.22 20.43
N GLY A 506 -34.70 1.90 21.45
CA GLY A 506 -35.45 2.38 22.61
C GLY A 506 -34.96 3.70 23.17
N GLN A 507 -33.88 4.25 22.61
CA GLN A 507 -33.40 5.57 22.99
C GLN A 507 -33.17 6.41 21.72
N GLU A 508 -34.04 7.39 21.51
CA GLU A 508 -33.91 8.42 20.46
C GLU A 508 -32.51 9.05 20.55
N GLU A 509 -31.76 8.99 19.44
CA GLU A 509 -30.51 9.73 19.27
C GLU A 509 -30.81 11.23 19.44
N LYS A 510 -30.43 11.80 20.58
CA LYS A 510 -30.32 13.25 20.67
C LYS A 510 -29.24 13.70 19.66
N PRO A 511 -29.58 14.61 18.74
CA PRO A 511 -28.58 15.12 17.80
C PRO A 511 -27.41 15.73 18.56
N PHE A 512 -26.21 15.26 18.25
CA PHE A 512 -24.97 15.77 18.79
C PHE A 512 -24.86 17.24 18.37
N SER A 513 -25.10 18.16 19.32
CA SER A 513 -24.86 19.59 19.08
C SER A 513 -23.36 19.77 18.87
N ALA A 514 -22.99 20.27 17.70
CA ALA A 514 -21.63 20.68 17.39
C ALA A 514 -21.10 21.61 18.50
N TYR A 515 -19.92 21.32 19.00
CA TYR A 515 -19.19 22.24 19.86
C TYR A 515 -19.00 23.59 19.14
N PRO A 516 -19.10 24.71 19.87
CA PRO A 516 -18.92 26.05 19.32
C PRO A 516 -17.49 26.29 18.82
#